data_09a1615d3442a66cc43050e3f110c391
#
_entry.id   09a1615d3442a66cc43050e3f110c391
#
_cell.length_a   1.000
_cell.length_b   1.000
_cell.length_c   1.000
_cell.angle_alpha   90.00
_cell.angle_beta   90.00
_cell.angle_gamma   90.00
#
_symmetry.space_group_name_H-M   'P 1'
#
loop_
_entity.id
_entity.type
_entity.pdbx_description
1 polymer ?
#
loop_
_entity_poly.entity_id
_entity_poly.type
_entity_poly.pdbx_seq_one_letter_code
_entity_poly.pdbx_strand_id
1 'polypeptide(L)'
;MCLLLAVFMSTTCFASVEHVTYKNYQNKCFLFVSLGMPINTLSQYLIEAKQYHIPVLIRGLYTQKNDTTTDKTVGSFDNTANRIFQILKNEDGNKKDISELKKSMGGVSINPLLFRSFSIRVVPALVITDDQSDCVTKSHSKNEHVLCPKSNFDVVYGNIPIYKQLKIISEKTTNVERKSILLGILNLYSQNEHYKNE
;
A
#
# COMPACT_ATOMS: atom_id res chain seq x y z
N MET A 1 50.20 9.90 49.73
CA MET A 1 48.82 10.26 49.65
C MET A 1 48.50 10.45 48.13
N CYS A 2 48.16 9.37 47.45
CA CYS A 2 47.90 9.36 46.03
C CYS A 2 46.35 9.27 45.79
N LEU A 3 45.81 10.34 45.28
CA LEU A 3 44.36 10.41 44.91
C LEU A 3 44.20 9.80 43.51
N LEU A 4 43.55 8.64 43.42
CA LEU A 4 43.13 8.00 42.17
C LEU A 4 41.76 8.58 41.75
N LEU A 5 41.74 9.42 40.70
CA LEU A 5 40.54 9.90 40.04
C LEU A 5 40.06 8.81 39.05
N ALA A 6 39.01 8.10 39.42
CA ALA A 6 38.31 7.19 38.52
C ALA A 6 37.35 7.99 37.59
N VAL A 7 37.75 8.14 36.34
CA VAL A 7 36.88 8.71 35.30
C VAL A 7 35.91 7.63 34.82
N PHE A 8 34.65 7.75 35.24
CA PHE A 8 33.53 6.95 34.67
C PHE A 8 33.23 7.44 33.27
N MET A 9 33.72 6.75 32.25
CA MET A 9 33.25 6.89 30.90
C MET A 9 31.88 6.19 30.76
N SER A 10 30.82 6.97 30.83
CA SER A 10 29.47 6.54 30.43
C SER A 10 29.44 6.37 28.92
N THR A 11 29.60 5.16 28.43
CA THR A 11 29.31 4.79 27.04
C THR A 11 27.80 4.88 26.83
N THR A 12 27.35 5.99 26.27
CA THR A 12 26.02 6.10 25.72
C THR A 12 25.94 5.16 24.51
N CYS A 13 25.26 4.03 24.70
CA CYS A 13 24.92 3.13 23.64
C CYS A 13 23.89 3.85 22.74
N PHE A 14 24.36 4.50 21.67
CA PHE A 14 23.50 4.94 20.58
C PHE A 14 23.02 3.67 19.89
N ALA A 15 21.79 3.23 20.21
CA ALA A 15 21.09 2.27 19.39
C ALA A 15 21.01 2.87 18.00
N SER A 16 21.75 2.32 17.06
CA SER A 16 21.65 2.65 15.64
C SER A 16 20.21 2.32 15.23
N VAL A 17 19.40 3.37 14.99
CA VAL A 17 18.12 3.22 14.32
C VAL A 17 18.47 2.72 12.92
N GLU A 18 18.31 1.41 12.69
CA GLU A 18 18.43 0.86 11.35
C GLU A 18 17.48 1.66 10.44
N HIS A 19 18.06 2.37 9.49
CA HIS A 19 17.34 3.06 8.45
C HIS A 19 16.59 1.99 7.64
N VAL A 20 15.31 1.78 7.99
CA VAL A 20 14.42 0.92 7.22
C VAL A 20 14.28 1.55 5.84
N THR A 21 15.08 1.06 4.89
CA THR A 21 15.04 1.55 3.52
C THR A 21 13.76 1.12 2.84
N TYR A 22 13.18 1.99 2.01
CA TYR A 22 12.00 1.77 1.17
C TYR A 22 11.92 0.39 0.50
N LYS A 23 13.06 -0.21 0.12
CA LYS A 23 13.12 -1.57 -0.46
C LYS A 23 12.57 -2.67 0.44
N ASN A 24 12.54 -2.48 1.76
CA ASN A 24 12.24 -3.56 2.70
C ASN A 24 10.75 -3.90 2.83
N TYR A 25 9.81 -3.09 2.32
CA TYR A 25 8.37 -3.35 2.44
C TYR A 25 7.59 -3.34 1.13
N GLN A 26 8.27 -3.23 -0.03
CA GLN A 26 7.62 -3.17 -1.35
C GLN A 26 6.65 -4.33 -1.64
N ASN A 27 6.90 -5.51 -1.08
CA ASN A 27 6.07 -6.70 -1.26
C ASN A 27 5.37 -7.15 0.04
N LYS A 28 5.26 -6.26 1.02
CA LYS A 28 4.72 -6.58 2.34
C LYS A 28 3.47 -5.79 2.69
N CYS A 29 3.23 -4.67 2.03
CA CYS A 29 2.05 -3.83 2.24
C CYS A 29 1.34 -3.60 0.91
N PHE A 30 0.02 -3.81 0.86
CA PHE A 30 -0.78 -3.71 -0.36
C PHE A 30 -2.10 -3.00 -0.10
N LEU A 31 -2.48 -2.09 -1.00
CA LEU A 31 -3.80 -1.47 -0.99
C LEU A 31 -4.68 -2.08 -2.08
N PHE A 32 -5.78 -2.68 -1.68
CA PHE A 32 -6.77 -3.27 -2.57
C PHE A 32 -7.93 -2.31 -2.79
N VAL A 33 -8.22 -2.00 -4.05
CA VAL A 33 -9.29 -1.08 -4.45
C VAL A 33 -10.11 -1.62 -5.61
N SER A 34 -11.22 -0.95 -5.93
CA SER A 34 -12.02 -1.21 -7.13
C SER A 34 -12.15 0.06 -7.95
N LEU A 35 -12.01 -0.04 -9.26
CA LEU A 35 -12.25 1.07 -10.18
C LEU A 35 -13.72 1.53 -10.22
N GLY A 36 -14.64 0.74 -9.65
CA GLY A 36 -16.04 1.12 -9.45
C GLY A 36 -16.28 2.06 -8.27
N MET A 37 -15.27 2.35 -7.45
CA MET A 37 -15.35 3.33 -6.36
C MET A 37 -15.51 4.75 -6.91
N PRO A 38 -16.03 5.72 -6.12
CA PRO A 38 -16.10 7.13 -6.53
C PRO A 38 -14.72 7.68 -6.91
N ILE A 39 -14.67 8.51 -7.95
CA ILE A 39 -13.41 9.06 -8.50
C ILE A 39 -12.60 9.77 -7.42
N ASN A 40 -13.23 10.67 -6.65
CA ASN A 40 -12.54 11.45 -5.61
C ASN A 40 -11.93 10.55 -4.53
N THR A 41 -12.63 9.47 -4.15
CA THR A 41 -12.11 8.50 -3.18
C THR A 41 -10.91 7.74 -3.74
N LEU A 42 -10.98 7.30 -4.99
CA LEU A 42 -9.87 6.59 -5.64
C LEU A 42 -8.66 7.50 -5.82
N SER A 43 -8.87 8.75 -6.27
CA SER A 43 -7.83 9.76 -6.41
C SER A 43 -7.08 9.95 -5.09
N GLN A 44 -7.81 10.16 -3.99
CA GLN A 44 -7.21 10.30 -2.66
C GLN A 44 -6.37 9.06 -2.28
N TYR A 45 -6.90 7.85 -2.50
CA TYR A 45 -6.14 6.63 -2.21
C TYR A 45 -4.87 6.49 -3.06
N LEU A 46 -4.91 6.89 -4.34
CA LEU A 46 -3.74 6.84 -5.20
C LEU A 46 -2.66 7.83 -4.75
N ILE A 47 -3.06 9.06 -4.35
CA ILE A 47 -2.14 10.05 -3.80
C ILE A 47 -1.50 9.53 -2.51
N GLU A 48 -2.31 9.09 -1.55
CA GLU A 48 -1.81 8.57 -0.28
C GLU A 48 -0.92 7.34 -0.50
N ALA A 49 -1.34 6.36 -1.32
CA ALA A 49 -0.55 5.17 -1.60
C ALA A 49 0.81 5.49 -2.22
N LYS A 50 0.86 6.51 -3.11
CA LYS A 50 2.12 7.01 -3.66
C LYS A 50 3.03 7.60 -2.59
N GLN A 51 2.49 8.39 -1.66
CA GLN A 51 3.25 8.98 -0.55
C GLN A 51 3.89 7.92 0.34
N TYR A 52 3.17 6.81 0.58
CA TYR A 52 3.66 5.69 1.38
C TYR A 52 4.37 4.62 0.54
N HIS A 53 4.50 4.81 -0.77
CA HIS A 53 5.05 3.82 -1.70
C HIS A 53 4.34 2.46 -1.63
N ILE A 54 3.05 2.45 -1.35
CA ILE A 54 2.24 1.24 -1.25
C ILE A 54 1.67 0.91 -2.63
N PRO A 55 1.91 -0.29 -3.18
CA PRO A 55 1.31 -0.71 -4.44
C PRO A 55 -0.21 -0.83 -4.31
N VAL A 56 -0.91 -0.30 -5.31
CA VAL A 56 -2.37 -0.35 -5.41
C VAL A 56 -2.79 -1.48 -6.32
N LEU A 57 -3.64 -2.36 -5.83
CA LEU A 57 -4.08 -3.56 -6.53
C LEU A 57 -5.55 -3.47 -6.88
N ILE A 58 -5.88 -3.81 -8.14
CA ILE A 58 -7.24 -3.99 -8.61
C ILE A 58 -7.45 -5.45 -9.01
N ARG A 59 -8.70 -5.95 -8.85
CA ARG A 59 -9.01 -7.35 -9.12
C ARG A 59 -9.00 -7.71 -10.59
N GLY A 60 -9.37 -6.76 -11.46
CA GLY A 60 -9.51 -7.02 -12.89
C GLY A 60 -9.87 -5.76 -13.67
N LEU A 61 -10.24 -5.95 -14.91
CA LEU A 61 -10.59 -4.86 -15.82
C LEU A 61 -11.88 -4.15 -15.41
N TYR A 62 -11.93 -2.85 -15.65
CA TYR A 62 -13.10 -2.02 -15.41
C TYR A 62 -14.19 -2.29 -16.45
N THR A 63 -15.41 -2.53 -15.97
CA THR A 63 -16.62 -2.66 -16.77
C THR A 63 -17.46 -1.41 -16.60
N GLN A 64 -17.68 -0.67 -17.66
CA GLN A 64 -18.64 0.43 -17.65
C GLN A 64 -20.04 -0.16 -17.80
N LYS A 65 -20.93 0.08 -16.85
CA LYS A 65 -22.35 -0.23 -17.01
C LYS A 65 -22.94 0.75 -18.00
N ASN A 66 -23.16 0.30 -19.22
CA ASN A 66 -24.02 1.03 -20.17
C ASN A 66 -25.45 0.61 -19.88
N ASP A 67 -26.30 1.57 -19.51
CA ASP A 67 -27.70 1.35 -19.10
C ASP A 67 -28.63 0.81 -20.20
N THR A 68 -28.15 0.52 -21.41
CA THR A 68 -29.02 0.29 -22.57
C THR A 68 -28.84 -1.00 -23.33
N THR A 69 -27.92 -1.90 -22.96
CA THR A 69 -27.78 -3.17 -23.69
C THR A 69 -27.65 -4.38 -22.75
N THR A 70 -28.48 -5.38 -23.04
CA THR A 70 -28.52 -6.72 -22.43
C THR A 70 -27.21 -7.52 -22.62
N ASP A 71 -26.17 -6.92 -23.18
CA ASP A 71 -24.91 -7.57 -23.42
C ASP A 71 -24.04 -7.55 -22.15
N LYS A 72 -23.56 -8.73 -21.74
CA LYS A 72 -22.61 -8.89 -20.63
C LYS A 72 -21.41 -7.99 -20.90
N THR A 73 -21.36 -6.84 -20.22
CA THR A 73 -20.27 -5.88 -20.36
C THR A 73 -18.96 -6.54 -19.93
N VAL A 74 -18.19 -6.98 -20.91
CA VAL A 74 -16.85 -7.51 -20.68
C VAL A 74 -15.94 -6.34 -20.35
N GLY A 75 -15.19 -6.43 -19.25
CA GLY A 75 -14.17 -5.42 -18.91
C GLY A 75 -13.16 -5.30 -20.05
N SER A 76 -12.83 -4.07 -20.44
CA SER A 76 -11.86 -3.80 -21.48
C SER A 76 -10.63 -3.06 -20.93
N PHE A 77 -9.49 -3.23 -21.58
CA PHE A 77 -8.27 -2.48 -21.25
C PHE A 77 -8.48 -0.99 -21.50
N ASP A 78 -9.14 -0.60 -22.58
CA ASP A 78 -9.39 0.80 -22.92
C ASP A 78 -10.26 1.49 -21.87
N ASN A 79 -11.35 0.85 -21.44
CA ASN A 79 -12.19 1.36 -20.36
C ASN A 79 -11.44 1.47 -19.04
N THR A 80 -10.57 0.50 -18.76
CA THR A 80 -9.72 0.50 -17.56
C THR A 80 -8.71 1.63 -17.61
N ALA A 81 -8.02 1.80 -18.73
CA ALA A 81 -7.08 2.90 -18.95
C ALA A 81 -7.77 4.26 -18.84
N ASN A 82 -8.89 4.44 -19.55
CA ASN A 82 -9.68 5.68 -19.51
C ASN A 82 -10.16 6.00 -18.09
N ARG A 83 -10.60 4.98 -17.32
CA ARG A 83 -11.01 5.18 -15.93
C ARG A 83 -9.85 5.65 -15.05
N ILE A 84 -8.68 5.03 -15.19
CA ILE A 84 -7.47 5.44 -14.47
C ILE A 84 -7.07 6.88 -14.88
N PHE A 85 -7.11 7.22 -16.17
CA PHE A 85 -6.85 8.59 -16.62
C PHE A 85 -7.82 9.62 -16.03
N GLN A 86 -9.11 9.29 -15.93
CA GLN A 86 -10.10 10.16 -15.30
C GLN A 86 -9.79 10.42 -13.83
N ILE A 87 -9.36 9.39 -13.10
CA ILE A 87 -9.00 9.49 -11.69
C ILE A 87 -7.79 10.42 -11.52
N LEU A 88 -6.76 10.26 -12.36
CA LEU A 88 -5.55 11.07 -12.31
C LEU A 88 -5.74 12.51 -12.75
N LYS A 89 -6.64 12.78 -13.71
CA LYS A 89 -6.98 14.16 -14.11
C LYS A 89 -7.67 14.96 -13.02
N ASN A 90 -8.42 14.32 -12.14
CA ASN A 90 -9.10 15.00 -11.04
C ASN A 90 -8.12 15.55 -9.98
N GLU A 91 -6.88 15.06 -9.96
CA GLU A 91 -5.90 15.48 -8.95
C GLU A 91 -5.38 16.91 -9.16
N ASP A 92 -5.22 17.36 -10.41
CA ASP A 92 -4.41 18.56 -10.65
C ASP A 92 -5.13 19.70 -11.38
N GLY A 93 -6.36 19.52 -11.89
CA GLY A 93 -7.05 20.54 -12.69
C GLY A 93 -6.28 21.00 -13.94
N ASN A 94 -5.01 20.64 -14.06
CA ASN A 94 -4.09 20.95 -15.14
C ASN A 94 -3.95 19.78 -16.10
N LYS A 95 -3.91 20.08 -17.40
CA LYS A 95 -3.59 19.13 -18.46
C LYS A 95 -2.14 18.67 -18.33
N LYS A 96 -1.85 17.71 -17.43
CA LYS A 96 -0.55 17.03 -17.43
C LYS A 96 -0.41 16.17 -18.68
N ASP A 97 0.77 16.18 -19.25
CA ASP A 97 1.12 15.33 -20.38
C ASP A 97 1.02 13.84 -19.96
N ILE A 98 0.62 12.99 -20.94
CA ILE A 98 0.46 11.54 -20.73
C ILE A 98 1.75 10.88 -20.18
N SER A 99 2.92 11.44 -20.51
CA SER A 99 4.21 10.97 -19.99
C SER A 99 4.40 11.22 -18.49
N GLU A 100 3.91 12.36 -17.98
CA GLU A 100 3.92 12.69 -16.55
C GLU A 100 2.84 11.89 -15.78
N LEU A 101 1.68 11.67 -16.40
CA LEU A 101 0.65 10.79 -15.86
C LEU A 101 1.16 9.35 -15.69
N LYS A 102 1.91 8.81 -16.67
CA LYS A 102 2.55 7.49 -16.53
C LYS A 102 3.54 7.43 -15.36
N LYS A 103 4.30 8.51 -15.11
CA LYS A 103 5.18 8.61 -13.92
C LYS A 103 4.39 8.72 -12.62
N SER A 104 3.20 9.36 -12.64
CA SER A 104 2.35 9.48 -11.47
C SER A 104 1.51 8.23 -11.20
N MET A 105 1.29 7.37 -12.20
CA MET A 105 0.61 6.07 -12.08
C MET A 105 1.39 5.03 -11.25
N GLY A 106 2.37 5.47 -10.45
CA GLY A 106 3.23 4.59 -9.68
C GLY A 106 2.43 3.55 -8.90
N GLY A 107 2.38 2.33 -9.44
CA GLY A 107 2.03 1.17 -8.67
C GLY A 107 0.60 0.65 -8.74
N VAL A 108 -0.24 1.07 -9.69
CA VAL A 108 -1.54 0.37 -9.93
C VAL A 108 -1.30 -0.89 -10.75
N SER A 109 -1.68 -2.04 -10.19
CA SER A 109 -1.50 -3.35 -10.83
C SER A 109 -2.79 -4.16 -10.80
N ILE A 110 -3.04 -4.91 -11.88
CA ILE A 110 -4.13 -5.90 -11.92
C ILE A 110 -3.60 -7.19 -11.34
N ASN A 111 -4.05 -7.57 -10.15
CA ASN A 111 -3.59 -8.79 -9.49
C ASN A 111 -4.74 -9.57 -8.84
N PRO A 112 -5.54 -10.33 -9.61
CA PRO A 112 -6.63 -11.13 -9.08
C PRO A 112 -6.15 -12.24 -8.14
N LEU A 113 -4.90 -12.70 -8.28
CA LEU A 113 -4.34 -13.76 -7.45
C LEU A 113 -4.19 -13.29 -6.01
N LEU A 114 -3.61 -12.11 -5.76
CA LEU A 114 -3.47 -11.57 -4.41
C LEU A 114 -4.83 -11.31 -3.74
N PHE A 115 -5.85 -10.88 -4.50
CA PHE A 115 -7.21 -10.79 -3.97
C PHE A 115 -7.74 -12.13 -3.45
N ARG A 116 -7.42 -13.23 -4.15
CA ARG A 116 -7.81 -14.58 -3.73
C ARG A 116 -6.97 -15.05 -2.56
N SER A 117 -5.64 -14.90 -2.64
CA SER A 117 -4.70 -15.33 -1.60
C SER A 117 -5.04 -14.72 -0.24
N PHE A 118 -5.30 -13.43 -0.18
CA PHE A 118 -5.72 -12.74 1.05
C PHE A 118 -7.24 -12.78 1.30
N SER A 119 -8.01 -13.50 0.48
CA SER A 119 -9.47 -13.60 0.59
C SER A 119 -10.18 -12.24 0.62
N ILE A 120 -9.66 -11.24 -0.13
CA ILE A 120 -10.23 -9.90 -0.16
C ILE A 120 -11.54 -9.88 -0.95
N ARG A 121 -12.65 -9.64 -0.25
CA ARG A 121 -14.00 -9.59 -0.84
C ARG A 121 -14.58 -8.18 -0.85
N VAL A 122 -14.15 -7.34 0.08
CA VAL A 122 -14.61 -5.97 0.27
C VAL A 122 -13.43 -5.03 0.08
N VAL A 123 -13.65 -3.89 -0.55
CA VAL A 123 -12.63 -2.85 -0.77
C VAL A 123 -13.20 -1.48 -0.38
N PRO A 124 -12.36 -0.52 0.03
CA PRO A 124 -10.91 -0.61 0.12
C PRO A 124 -10.44 -1.49 1.28
N ALA A 125 -9.28 -2.14 1.09
CA ALA A 125 -8.65 -2.95 2.11
C ALA A 125 -7.12 -2.73 2.07
N LEU A 126 -6.51 -2.50 3.23
CA LEU A 126 -5.07 -2.44 3.40
C LEU A 126 -4.60 -3.74 4.05
N VAL A 127 -3.65 -4.41 3.42
CA VAL A 127 -3.05 -5.65 3.91
C VAL A 127 -1.58 -5.43 4.19
N ILE A 128 -1.12 -5.94 5.33
CA ILE A 128 0.30 -6.05 5.66
C ILE A 128 0.64 -7.52 5.91
N THR A 129 1.73 -7.98 5.33
CA THR A 129 2.22 -9.35 5.48
C THR A 129 3.68 -9.36 5.88
N ASP A 130 4.17 -10.45 6.48
CA ASP A 130 5.59 -10.63 6.81
C ASP A 130 6.37 -11.29 5.66
N ASP A 131 7.70 -11.36 5.79
CA ASP A 131 8.58 -11.95 4.77
C ASP A 131 8.41 -13.47 4.63
N GLN A 132 7.92 -14.13 5.67
CA GLN A 132 7.75 -15.57 5.69
C GLN A 132 6.44 -16.01 5.01
N SER A 133 5.63 -15.06 4.51
CA SER A 133 4.39 -15.43 3.86
C SER A 133 4.67 -15.93 2.45
N ASP A 134 4.67 -17.24 2.29
CA ASP A 134 4.60 -17.93 1.00
C ASP A 134 3.44 -17.43 0.09
N CYS A 135 2.55 -16.64 0.65
CA CYS A 135 1.34 -16.13 0.02
C CYS A 135 1.61 -15.27 -1.22
N VAL A 136 2.66 -14.44 -1.16
CA VAL A 136 3.00 -13.54 -2.27
C VAL A 136 3.79 -14.29 -3.34
N THR A 137 4.69 -15.18 -2.94
CA THR A 137 5.56 -15.93 -3.86
C THR A 137 4.81 -17.03 -4.60
N LYS A 138 3.95 -17.78 -3.91
CA LYS A 138 3.16 -18.87 -4.51
C LYS A 138 1.98 -18.36 -5.35
N SER A 139 1.48 -17.16 -5.11
CA SER A 139 0.41 -16.58 -5.93
C SER A 139 0.82 -16.33 -7.39
N HIS A 140 2.11 -16.39 -7.70
CA HIS A 140 2.63 -16.29 -9.07
C HIS A 140 2.76 -17.66 -9.77
N SER A 141 2.58 -18.78 -9.06
CA SER A 141 2.57 -20.11 -9.64
C SER A 141 1.28 -20.35 -10.43
N LYS A 142 1.41 -20.82 -11.67
CA LYS A 142 0.28 -20.95 -12.62
C LYS A 142 -0.81 -21.95 -12.20
N ASN A 143 -0.56 -22.82 -11.22
CA ASN A 143 -1.41 -23.99 -10.97
C ASN A 143 -1.92 -24.17 -9.53
N GLU A 144 -1.55 -23.32 -8.57
CA GLU A 144 -2.04 -23.45 -7.20
C GLU A 144 -2.63 -22.16 -6.66
N HIS A 145 -3.90 -22.22 -6.26
CA HIS A 145 -4.55 -21.17 -5.49
C HIS A 145 -4.11 -21.28 -4.02
N VAL A 146 -3.00 -20.65 -3.68
CA VAL A 146 -2.54 -20.62 -2.29
C VAL A 146 -3.34 -19.59 -1.52
N LEU A 147 -4.13 -20.05 -0.56
CA LEU A 147 -4.76 -19.18 0.43
C LEU A 147 -3.73 -18.88 1.51
N CYS A 148 -3.56 -17.59 1.81
CA CYS A 148 -2.74 -17.17 2.92
C CYS A 148 -3.42 -17.51 4.24
N PRO A 149 -2.73 -18.18 5.17
CA PRO A 149 -3.22 -18.31 6.53
C PRO A 149 -3.44 -16.92 7.15
N LYS A 150 -4.53 -16.76 7.90
CA LYS A 150 -4.84 -15.48 8.56
C LYS A 150 -3.78 -15.02 9.56
N SER A 151 -2.96 -15.95 10.06
CA SER A 151 -1.81 -15.64 10.92
C SER A 151 -0.70 -14.88 10.21
N ASN A 152 -0.62 -14.97 8.87
CA ASN A 152 0.51 -14.44 8.08
C ASN A 152 0.27 -13.01 7.56
N PHE A 153 -0.90 -12.45 7.81
CA PHE A 153 -1.19 -11.07 7.43
C PHE A 153 -2.21 -10.41 8.36
N ASP A 154 -2.16 -9.09 8.41
CA ASP A 154 -3.17 -8.26 9.03
C ASP A 154 -3.91 -7.48 7.94
N VAL A 155 -5.20 -7.22 8.14
CA VAL A 155 -6.03 -6.50 7.18
C VAL A 155 -6.96 -5.51 7.88
N VAL A 156 -7.09 -4.32 7.30
CA VAL A 156 -8.09 -3.32 7.66
C VAL A 156 -8.96 -3.02 6.47
N TYR A 157 -10.26 -3.07 6.67
CA TYR A 157 -11.29 -2.72 5.69
C TYR A 157 -11.91 -1.38 6.01
N GLY A 158 -12.32 -0.65 5.01
CA GLY A 158 -13.12 0.56 5.17
C GLY A 158 -12.55 1.79 4.48
N ASN A 159 -13.46 2.73 4.20
CA ASN A 159 -13.13 3.97 3.53
C ASN A 159 -12.57 5.00 4.51
N ILE A 160 -11.36 4.76 5.00
CA ILE A 160 -10.62 5.65 5.90
C ILE A 160 -9.21 5.90 5.35
N PRO A 161 -8.58 7.05 5.65
CA PRO A 161 -7.24 7.38 5.16
C PRO A 161 -6.22 6.29 5.46
N ILE A 162 -5.24 6.09 4.56
CA ILE A 162 -4.21 5.05 4.68
C ILE A 162 -3.44 5.20 6.01
N TYR A 163 -3.11 6.42 6.40
CA TYR A 163 -2.47 6.68 7.69
C TYR A 163 -3.22 6.04 8.87
N LYS A 164 -4.55 6.25 8.92
CA LYS A 164 -5.38 5.67 9.99
C LYS A 164 -5.43 4.14 9.90
N GLN A 165 -5.46 3.58 8.69
CA GLN A 165 -5.42 2.13 8.49
C GLN A 165 -4.10 1.54 9.01
N LEU A 166 -2.96 2.15 8.66
CA LEU A 166 -1.64 1.74 9.14
C LEU A 166 -1.56 1.81 10.67
N LYS A 167 -2.07 2.89 11.27
CA LYS A 167 -2.10 3.06 12.73
C LYS A 167 -2.94 1.97 13.40
N ILE A 168 -4.14 1.70 12.91
CA ILE A 168 -5.02 0.64 13.44
C ILE A 168 -4.30 -0.72 13.43
N ILE A 169 -3.61 -1.05 12.32
CA ILE A 169 -2.90 -2.32 12.24
C ILE A 169 -1.72 -2.32 13.24
N SER A 170 -0.96 -1.23 13.32
CA SER A 170 0.22 -1.14 14.21
C SER A 170 -0.14 -1.30 15.69
N GLU A 171 -1.33 -0.86 16.09
CA GLU A 171 -1.86 -0.99 17.45
C GLU A 171 -2.37 -2.40 17.75
N LYS A 172 -2.87 -3.11 16.74
CA LYS A 172 -3.53 -4.42 16.91
C LYS A 172 -2.63 -5.61 16.62
N THR A 173 -1.61 -5.44 15.76
CA THR A 173 -0.75 -6.56 15.37
C THR A 173 0.11 -7.02 16.54
N THR A 174 0.16 -8.34 16.74
CA THR A 174 1.05 -9.00 17.70
C THR A 174 2.34 -9.47 17.06
N ASN A 175 2.42 -9.45 15.72
CA ASN A 175 3.61 -9.85 14.98
C ASN A 175 4.64 -8.71 14.99
N VAL A 176 5.83 -8.99 15.54
CA VAL A 176 6.91 -8.01 15.72
C VAL A 176 7.44 -7.50 14.39
N GLU A 177 7.57 -8.37 13.38
CA GLU A 177 8.07 -7.99 12.06
C GLU A 177 7.08 -7.05 11.35
N ARG A 178 5.79 -7.40 11.31
CA ARG A 178 4.75 -6.53 10.73
C ARG A 178 4.68 -5.19 11.44
N LYS A 179 4.83 -5.19 12.77
CA LYS A 179 4.87 -3.95 13.55
C LYS A 179 6.06 -3.07 13.18
N SER A 180 7.22 -3.66 13.01
CA SER A 180 8.44 -2.96 12.58
C SER A 180 8.27 -2.32 11.20
N ILE A 181 7.71 -3.07 10.24
CA ILE A 181 7.40 -2.58 8.89
C ILE A 181 6.47 -1.37 8.95
N LEU A 182 5.38 -1.48 9.71
CA LEU A 182 4.37 -0.40 9.86
C LEU A 182 4.97 0.87 10.46
N LEU A 183 5.77 0.73 11.51
CA LEU A 183 6.47 1.86 12.12
C LEU A 183 7.45 2.51 11.14
N GLY A 184 8.15 1.72 10.32
CA GLY A 184 9.00 2.22 9.26
C GLY A 184 8.23 3.06 8.23
N ILE A 185 7.07 2.58 7.77
CA ILE A 185 6.21 3.31 6.84
C ILE A 185 5.68 4.61 7.47
N LEU A 186 5.21 4.56 8.71
CA LEU A 186 4.68 5.72 9.43
C LEU A 186 5.74 6.79 9.70
N ASN A 187 6.97 6.39 10.01
CA ASN A 187 8.10 7.31 10.23
C ASN A 187 8.50 8.05 8.94
N LEU A 188 8.48 7.38 7.79
CA LEU A 188 8.74 8.03 6.50
C LEU A 188 7.72 9.11 6.19
N TYR A 189 6.46 8.91 6.58
CA TYR A 189 5.43 9.92 6.41
C TYR A 189 5.68 11.16 7.27
N SER A 190 5.99 10.98 8.54
CA SER A 190 6.24 12.12 9.45
C SER A 190 7.41 12.99 8.99
N GLN A 191 8.44 12.40 8.42
CA GLN A 191 9.57 13.14 7.85
C GLN A 191 9.16 13.95 6.61
N ASN A 192 8.34 13.39 5.73
CA ASN A 192 7.87 14.08 4.51
C ASN A 192 6.90 15.23 4.80
N GLU A 193 6.15 15.18 5.90
CA GLU A 193 5.26 16.28 6.31
C GLU A 193 6.06 17.48 6.87
N HIS A 194 7.18 17.24 7.56
CA HIS A 194 8.04 18.31 8.04
C HIS A 194 8.66 19.14 6.90
N TYR A 195 9.06 18.50 5.79
CA TYR A 195 9.62 19.20 4.62
C TYR A 195 8.61 20.01 3.80
N LYS A 196 7.29 19.80 4.00
CA LYS A 196 6.26 20.56 3.29
C LYS A 196 5.85 21.84 4.01
N ASN A 197 6.21 21.97 5.27
CA ASN A 197 5.83 23.09 6.13
C ASN A 197 7.00 24.10 6.35
N GLU A 198 8.15 23.89 5.72
CA GLU A 198 9.27 24.83 5.59
C GLU A 198 9.28 25.46 4.19
#